data_ce39900a6673250c392eee9b559a3bdd
#
_entry.id   ce39900a6673250c392eee9b559a3bdd
#
_cell.length_a   1.000
_cell.length_b   1.000
_cell.length_c   1.000
_cell.angle_alpha   90.00
_cell.angle_beta   90.00
_cell.angle_gamma   90.00
#
_symmetry.space_group_name_H-M   'P 1'
#
loop_
_entity.id
_entity.type
_entity.pdbx_description
1 polymer ?
#
loop_
_entity_poly.entity_id
_entity_poly.type
_entity_poly.pdbx_seq_one_letter_code
_entity_poly.pdbx_strand_id
1 'polypeptide(L)'
;MRERLTARKAGVSREKAAELAKNITVNFNRSGELGPMANAWYMFFNASVQGTVRLARSLGTMKDLRKPNGELESRFKRLNAAQKMAFGLSLTTGMLTMVNMAMSDDDEDGVSFYEKIPDYEKERNLIIMYSGKNYFKVPLPYGFNVFANLGTSMAETANGQREPLDAGMFLLNSAFSSFSPISFGQSKDASKYLAKGLSPTILKPFVDIAVNETYFGSSVYREQFPVGAPKPQAEMSYRSPEGVRSFFQWMNEATGGSEQVPGSADFNPDKFWYGFEYYIGGAGQFITRSLGTGKDLFETIKEGKKVPMKANDFPFLRKLYGS
;
A
#
# COMPACT_ATOMS: atom_id res chain seq x y z
N MET A 1 -31.05 -6.34 5.53
CA MET A 1 -32.50 -6.50 5.79
C MET A 1 -33.21 -7.35 4.72
N ARG A 2 -33.02 -7.11 3.43
CA ARG A 2 -33.62 -7.90 2.31
C ARG A 2 -33.29 -9.40 2.39
N GLU A 3 -32.07 -9.81 2.64
CA GLU A 3 -31.62 -11.21 2.66
C GLU A 3 -32.18 -12.00 3.85
N ARG A 4 -32.32 -11.36 5.00
CA ARG A 4 -33.00 -11.96 6.15
C ARG A 4 -34.48 -12.26 5.83
N LEU A 5 -35.14 -11.37 5.06
CA LEU A 5 -36.50 -11.59 4.58
C LEU A 5 -36.58 -12.67 3.52
N THR A 6 -35.61 -12.75 2.61
CA THR A 6 -35.53 -13.76 1.55
C THR A 6 -35.30 -15.16 2.15
N ALA A 7 -34.38 -15.30 3.11
CA ALA A 7 -34.11 -16.53 3.82
C ALA A 7 -35.34 -17.02 4.62
N ARG A 8 -36.06 -16.11 5.25
CA ARG A 8 -37.32 -16.45 5.95
C ARG A 8 -38.42 -16.92 4.98
N LYS A 9 -38.56 -16.29 3.82
CA LYS A 9 -39.49 -16.74 2.77
C LYS A 9 -39.15 -18.12 2.23
N ALA A 10 -37.85 -18.52 2.28
CA ALA A 10 -37.39 -19.85 1.92
C ALA A 10 -37.49 -20.89 3.06
N GLY A 11 -38.24 -20.60 4.15
CA GLY A 11 -38.48 -21.53 5.26
C GLY A 11 -37.33 -21.69 6.24
N VAL A 12 -36.31 -20.82 6.17
CA VAL A 12 -35.17 -20.85 7.10
C VAL A 12 -35.55 -20.24 8.46
N SER A 13 -35.13 -20.87 9.57
CA SER A 13 -35.42 -20.35 10.92
C SER A 13 -34.89 -18.92 11.09
N ARG A 14 -35.53 -18.15 11.99
CA ARG A 14 -35.17 -16.75 12.26
C ARG A 14 -33.70 -16.59 12.68
N GLU A 15 -33.20 -17.52 13.47
CA GLU A 15 -31.80 -17.53 13.98
C GLU A 15 -30.84 -17.78 12.85
N LYS A 16 -31.09 -18.80 12.04
CA LYS A 16 -30.25 -19.15 10.89
C LYS A 16 -30.29 -18.07 9.79
N ALA A 17 -31.44 -17.43 9.57
CA ALA A 17 -31.56 -16.30 8.68
C ALA A 17 -30.79 -15.06 9.17
N ALA A 18 -30.73 -14.84 10.49
CA ALA A 18 -29.92 -13.80 11.09
C ALA A 18 -28.41 -14.10 10.98
N GLU A 19 -28.02 -15.35 11.18
CA GLU A 19 -26.64 -15.79 11.02
C GLU A 19 -26.17 -15.67 9.56
N LEU A 20 -26.97 -16.10 8.61
CA LEU A 20 -26.68 -15.93 7.19
C LEU A 20 -26.51 -14.45 6.82
N ALA A 21 -27.37 -13.58 7.32
CA ALA A 21 -27.27 -12.15 7.08
C ALA A 21 -26.00 -11.52 7.67
N LYS A 22 -25.55 -11.97 8.84
CA LYS A 22 -24.27 -11.55 9.44
C LYS A 22 -23.06 -12.05 8.66
N ASN A 23 -23.16 -13.23 8.04
CA ASN A 23 -22.08 -13.85 7.29
C ASN A 23 -21.91 -13.32 5.84
N ILE A 24 -22.79 -12.43 5.39
CA ILE A 24 -22.66 -11.77 4.08
C ILE A 24 -21.52 -10.75 4.06
N THR A 25 -21.33 -10.07 5.17
CA THR A 25 -20.18 -9.21 5.43
C THR A 25 -19.22 -9.89 6.38
N VAL A 26 -18.14 -9.22 6.75
CA VAL A 26 -17.20 -9.71 7.78
C VAL A 26 -17.95 -9.81 9.12
N ASN A 27 -18.00 -10.99 9.68
CA ASN A 27 -18.64 -11.22 10.98
C ASN A 27 -17.62 -11.10 12.10
N PHE A 28 -17.47 -9.92 12.69
CA PHE A 28 -16.49 -9.62 13.75
C PHE A 28 -16.66 -10.49 15.00
N ASN A 29 -17.82 -11.11 15.20
CA ASN A 29 -18.07 -12.02 16.35
C ASN A 29 -17.45 -13.42 16.16
N ARG A 30 -16.96 -13.76 14.98
CA ARG A 30 -16.27 -15.03 14.68
C ARG A 30 -14.76 -14.85 14.80
N SER A 31 -14.27 -14.68 16.01
CA SER A 31 -12.84 -14.40 16.21
C SER A 31 -12.04 -15.61 16.74
N GLY A 32 -12.70 -16.68 17.21
CA GLY A 32 -12.02 -17.76 17.92
C GLY A 32 -11.40 -17.29 19.25
N GLU A 33 -10.79 -18.20 19.98
CA GLU A 33 -10.23 -17.89 21.33
C GLU A 33 -9.04 -16.91 21.26
N LEU A 34 -8.18 -17.04 20.24
CA LEU A 34 -7.01 -16.17 20.05
C LEU A 34 -7.34 -14.86 19.33
N GLY A 35 -8.56 -14.71 18.81
CA GLY A 35 -8.97 -13.56 18.03
C GLY A 35 -8.84 -12.22 18.74
N PRO A 36 -9.28 -12.04 19.99
CA PRO A 36 -9.13 -10.80 20.73
C PRO A 36 -7.66 -10.40 20.92
N MET A 37 -6.78 -11.35 21.24
CA MET A 37 -5.36 -11.11 21.41
C MET A 37 -4.70 -10.76 20.07
N ALA A 38 -5.00 -11.49 19.01
CA ALA A 38 -4.47 -11.19 17.68
C ALA A 38 -4.94 -9.82 17.15
N ASN A 39 -6.19 -9.41 17.43
CA ASN A 39 -6.68 -8.08 17.09
C ASN A 39 -6.02 -6.95 17.90
N ALA A 40 -5.55 -7.23 19.10
CA ALA A 40 -4.79 -6.26 19.90
C ALA A 40 -3.40 -5.97 19.33
N TRP A 41 -2.74 -7.00 18.79
CA TRP A 41 -1.41 -6.88 18.19
C TRP A 41 -1.44 -6.41 16.71
N TYR A 42 -2.40 -6.94 15.94
CA TYR A 42 -2.55 -6.66 14.51
C TYR A 42 -3.93 -6.07 14.24
N MET A 43 -3.98 -4.81 13.89
CA MET A 43 -5.24 -4.15 13.56
C MET A 43 -5.97 -4.88 12.44
N PHE A 44 -7.29 -5.08 12.60
CA PHE A 44 -8.14 -5.76 11.63
C PHE A 44 -7.81 -7.24 11.34
N PHE A 45 -7.07 -7.94 12.23
CA PHE A 45 -6.69 -9.35 12.04
C PHE A 45 -7.90 -10.22 11.69
N ASN A 46 -8.96 -10.15 12.47
CA ASN A 46 -10.17 -10.95 12.25
C ASN A 46 -10.85 -10.63 10.91
N ALA A 47 -10.90 -9.34 10.52
CA ALA A 47 -11.46 -8.91 9.25
C ALA A 47 -10.67 -9.49 8.06
N SER A 48 -9.34 -9.45 8.15
CA SER A 48 -8.44 -9.97 7.13
C SER A 48 -8.59 -11.47 6.95
N VAL A 49 -8.56 -12.24 8.05
CA VAL A 49 -8.72 -13.70 8.01
C VAL A 49 -10.07 -14.10 7.40
N GLN A 50 -11.16 -13.47 7.83
CA GLN A 50 -12.49 -13.77 7.29
C GLN A 50 -12.63 -13.35 5.83
N GLY A 51 -12.06 -12.22 5.44
CA GLY A 51 -12.00 -11.77 4.04
C GLY A 51 -11.30 -12.79 3.14
N THR A 52 -10.13 -13.26 3.58
CA THR A 52 -9.34 -14.29 2.88
C THR A 52 -10.11 -15.61 2.73
N VAL A 53 -10.69 -16.12 3.82
CA VAL A 53 -11.48 -17.36 3.79
C VAL A 53 -12.68 -17.23 2.85
N ARG A 54 -13.32 -16.08 2.85
CA ARG A 54 -14.47 -15.83 1.97
C ARG A 54 -14.06 -15.77 0.50
N LEU A 55 -12.96 -15.09 0.19
CA LEU A 55 -12.42 -15.05 -1.16
C LEU A 55 -12.05 -16.45 -1.64
N ALA A 56 -11.32 -17.20 -0.82
CA ALA A 56 -10.92 -18.58 -1.15
C ALA A 56 -12.15 -19.47 -1.45
N ARG A 57 -13.20 -19.37 -0.63
CA ARG A 57 -14.46 -20.08 -0.89
C ARG A 57 -15.13 -19.62 -2.19
N SER A 58 -15.18 -18.31 -2.43
CA SER A 58 -15.78 -17.77 -3.65
C SER A 58 -15.05 -18.23 -4.92
N LEU A 59 -13.72 -18.31 -4.85
CA LEU A 59 -12.90 -18.76 -5.98
C LEU A 59 -12.86 -20.29 -6.12
N GLY A 60 -12.97 -21.02 -5.02
CA GLY A 60 -12.92 -22.50 -5.02
C GLY A 60 -14.21 -23.17 -5.48
N THR A 61 -15.35 -22.47 -5.49
CA THR A 61 -16.66 -23.08 -5.76
C THR A 61 -17.10 -22.82 -7.20
N MET A 62 -17.10 -23.86 -8.02
CA MET A 62 -17.70 -23.82 -9.37
C MET A 62 -19.19 -24.16 -9.31
N LYS A 63 -19.97 -23.64 -10.26
CA LYS A 63 -21.37 -24.00 -10.43
C LYS A 63 -21.48 -25.42 -10.96
N ASP A 64 -22.39 -26.22 -10.40
CA ASP A 64 -22.73 -27.53 -10.94
C ASP A 64 -23.78 -27.37 -12.05
N LEU A 65 -23.29 -27.06 -13.24
CA LEU A 65 -24.11 -26.93 -14.45
C LEU A 65 -23.87 -28.15 -15.34
N ARG A 66 -24.95 -28.82 -15.70
CA ARG A 66 -24.94 -30.01 -16.59
C ARG A 66 -25.72 -29.74 -17.86
N LYS A 67 -25.27 -30.37 -18.93
CA LYS A 67 -26.03 -30.43 -20.20
C LYS A 67 -27.21 -31.37 -20.07
N PRO A 68 -28.19 -31.33 -21.01
CA PRO A 68 -29.32 -32.24 -20.99
C PRO A 68 -28.93 -33.73 -21.01
N ASN A 69 -27.75 -34.08 -21.55
CA ASN A 69 -27.18 -35.43 -21.56
C ASN A 69 -26.51 -35.86 -20.25
N GLY A 70 -26.57 -35.05 -19.21
CA GLY A 70 -25.93 -35.30 -17.90
C GLY A 70 -24.46 -34.93 -17.80
N GLU A 71 -23.78 -34.59 -18.91
CA GLU A 71 -22.39 -34.12 -18.88
C GLU A 71 -22.25 -32.74 -18.29
N LEU A 72 -21.09 -32.47 -17.69
CA LEU A 72 -20.77 -31.15 -17.17
C LEU A 72 -20.65 -30.11 -18.31
N GLU A 73 -21.23 -28.95 -18.12
CA GLU A 73 -21.01 -27.80 -19.00
C GLU A 73 -19.52 -27.39 -19.04
N SER A 74 -19.14 -26.64 -20.07
CA SER A 74 -17.78 -26.15 -20.21
C SER A 74 -17.30 -25.42 -18.96
N ARG A 75 -16.01 -25.52 -18.62
CA ARG A 75 -15.43 -24.87 -17.41
C ARG A 75 -15.80 -23.40 -17.31
N PHE A 76 -15.76 -22.66 -18.43
CA PHE A 76 -16.08 -21.24 -18.45
C PHE A 76 -17.54 -20.93 -18.08
N LYS A 77 -18.50 -21.75 -18.53
CA LYS A 77 -19.91 -21.59 -18.16
C LYS A 77 -20.15 -21.88 -16.67
N ARG A 78 -19.37 -22.78 -16.10
CA ARG A 78 -19.44 -23.17 -14.68
C ARG A 78 -18.80 -22.17 -13.74
N LEU A 79 -17.99 -21.22 -14.25
CA LEU A 79 -17.43 -20.16 -13.41
C LEU A 79 -18.53 -19.32 -12.75
N ASN A 80 -18.36 -19.06 -11.47
CA ASN A 80 -19.22 -18.13 -10.75
C ASN A 80 -18.86 -16.66 -11.06
N ALA A 81 -19.63 -15.69 -10.54
CA ALA A 81 -19.43 -14.29 -10.82
C ALA A 81 -18.05 -13.79 -10.33
N ALA A 82 -17.58 -14.24 -9.17
CA ALA A 82 -16.27 -13.84 -8.61
C ALA A 82 -15.12 -14.35 -9.49
N GLN A 83 -15.19 -15.60 -9.96
CA GLN A 83 -14.19 -16.17 -10.85
C GLN A 83 -14.16 -15.48 -12.22
N LYS A 84 -15.34 -15.14 -12.77
CA LYS A 84 -15.42 -14.38 -14.04
C LYS A 84 -14.83 -12.96 -13.89
N MET A 85 -15.11 -12.29 -12.77
CA MET A 85 -14.53 -10.98 -12.47
C MET A 85 -13.00 -11.07 -12.32
N ALA A 86 -12.51 -12.03 -11.56
CA ALA A 86 -11.07 -12.25 -11.37
C ALA A 86 -10.38 -12.47 -12.72
N PHE A 87 -10.89 -13.38 -13.54
CA PHE A 87 -10.36 -13.66 -14.88
C PHE A 87 -10.43 -12.43 -15.80
N GLY A 88 -11.59 -11.77 -15.86
CA GLY A 88 -11.78 -10.58 -16.69
C GLY A 88 -10.84 -9.44 -16.29
N LEU A 89 -10.69 -9.20 -14.98
CA LEU A 89 -9.79 -8.16 -14.49
C LEU A 89 -8.33 -8.49 -14.83
N SER A 90 -7.87 -9.74 -14.59
CA SER A 90 -6.51 -10.14 -14.94
C SER A 90 -6.24 -10.00 -16.44
N LEU A 91 -7.18 -10.40 -17.27
CA LEU A 91 -7.03 -10.28 -18.73
C LEU A 91 -6.95 -8.80 -19.16
N THR A 92 -7.87 -7.96 -18.64
CA THR A 92 -7.91 -6.54 -18.98
C THR A 92 -6.66 -5.82 -18.53
N THR A 93 -6.18 -6.09 -17.30
CA THR A 93 -4.95 -5.46 -16.79
C THR A 93 -3.71 -5.95 -17.51
N GLY A 94 -3.64 -7.22 -17.88
CA GLY A 94 -2.55 -7.75 -18.72
C GLY A 94 -2.48 -7.05 -20.08
N MET A 95 -3.62 -6.90 -20.77
CA MET A 95 -3.69 -6.15 -22.03
C MET A 95 -3.30 -4.68 -21.84
N LEU A 96 -3.81 -4.03 -20.80
CA LEU A 96 -3.45 -2.64 -20.52
C LEU A 96 -1.95 -2.47 -20.23
N THR A 97 -1.34 -3.43 -19.50
CA THR A 97 0.09 -3.43 -19.25
C THR A 97 0.89 -3.51 -20.56
N MET A 98 0.49 -4.35 -21.50
CA MET A 98 1.13 -4.41 -22.83
C MET A 98 0.99 -3.08 -23.58
N VAL A 99 -0.17 -2.43 -23.50
CA VAL A 99 -0.37 -1.10 -24.10
C VAL A 99 0.51 -0.06 -23.40
N ASN A 100 0.60 -0.07 -22.08
CA ASN A 100 1.45 0.84 -21.33
C ASN A 100 2.93 0.70 -21.72
N MET A 101 3.42 -0.53 -21.86
CA MET A 101 4.79 -0.80 -22.34
C MET A 101 5.02 -0.24 -23.73
N ALA A 102 4.05 -0.43 -24.64
CA ALA A 102 4.15 0.08 -26.01
C ALA A 102 4.06 1.62 -26.11
N MET A 103 3.43 2.27 -25.13
CA MET A 103 3.28 3.73 -25.06
C MET A 103 4.37 4.42 -24.24
N SER A 104 5.20 3.66 -23.54
CA SER A 104 6.27 4.17 -22.72
C SER A 104 7.50 4.49 -23.57
N ASP A 105 8.10 5.65 -23.35
CA ASP A 105 9.42 5.96 -23.89
C ASP A 105 10.50 5.26 -23.06
N ASP A 106 11.67 5.07 -23.66
CA ASP A 106 12.86 4.64 -22.95
C ASP A 106 13.64 5.88 -22.45
N ASP A 107 14.39 5.69 -21.38
CA ASP A 107 15.31 6.71 -20.90
C ASP A 107 16.68 6.65 -21.62
N GLU A 108 17.62 7.45 -21.13
CA GLU A 108 18.99 7.51 -21.68
C GLU A 108 19.75 6.17 -21.58
N ASP A 109 19.35 5.31 -20.63
CA ASP A 109 19.92 3.97 -20.40
C ASP A 109 19.17 2.86 -21.16
N GLY A 110 18.14 3.22 -21.94
CA GLY A 110 17.30 2.28 -22.70
C GLY A 110 16.32 1.50 -21.82
N VAL A 111 16.01 2.01 -20.63
CA VAL A 111 15.03 1.42 -19.72
C VAL A 111 13.69 2.15 -19.84
N SER A 112 12.63 1.40 -20.05
CA SER A 112 11.28 1.94 -20.18
C SER A 112 10.83 2.70 -18.92
N PHE A 113 10.21 3.87 -19.09
CA PHE A 113 9.63 4.61 -17.96
C PHE A 113 8.54 3.82 -17.25
N TYR A 114 7.81 2.95 -17.95
CA TYR A 114 6.86 2.04 -17.32
C TYR A 114 7.53 1.06 -16.35
N GLU A 115 8.70 0.55 -16.70
CA GLU A 115 9.47 -0.36 -15.85
C GLU A 115 9.93 0.33 -14.56
N LYS A 116 10.30 1.61 -14.64
CA LYS A 116 10.71 2.43 -13.50
C LYS A 116 9.58 2.79 -12.51
N ILE A 117 8.31 2.56 -12.89
CA ILE A 117 7.20 2.78 -11.97
C ILE A 117 7.35 1.82 -10.78
N PRO A 118 7.42 2.33 -9.54
CA PRO A 118 7.61 1.50 -8.36
C PRO A 118 6.52 0.43 -8.21
N ASP A 119 6.90 -0.76 -7.79
CA ASP A 119 5.97 -1.88 -7.59
C ASP A 119 4.81 -1.56 -6.66
N TYR A 120 5.04 -0.76 -5.61
CA TYR A 120 3.97 -0.35 -4.70
C TYR A 120 2.89 0.52 -5.37
N GLU A 121 3.23 1.25 -6.44
CA GLU A 121 2.25 2.00 -7.22
C GLU A 121 1.46 1.07 -8.13
N LYS A 122 2.14 0.18 -8.85
CA LYS A 122 1.51 -0.85 -9.69
C LYS A 122 0.63 -1.79 -8.86
N GLU A 123 1.03 -2.11 -7.63
CA GLU A 123 0.33 -3.02 -6.74
C GLU A 123 -1.05 -2.49 -6.30
N ARG A 124 -1.18 -1.19 -6.14
CA ARG A 124 -2.39 -0.55 -5.58
C ARG A 124 -3.25 0.19 -6.59
N ASN A 125 -2.71 0.45 -7.76
CA ASN A 125 -3.36 1.26 -8.77
C ASN A 125 -3.35 0.57 -10.13
N LEU A 126 -4.36 0.84 -10.92
CA LEU A 126 -4.32 0.62 -12.34
C LEU A 126 -3.52 1.76 -12.97
N ILE A 127 -2.42 1.43 -13.62
CA ILE A 127 -1.56 2.39 -14.31
C ILE A 127 -2.05 2.55 -15.75
N ILE A 128 -2.17 3.78 -16.21
CA ILE A 128 -2.57 4.12 -17.58
C ILE A 128 -1.58 5.17 -18.11
N MET A 129 -0.65 4.74 -18.95
CA MET A 129 0.26 5.65 -19.64
C MET A 129 -0.53 6.50 -20.63
N TYR A 130 -0.29 7.80 -20.65
CA TYR A 130 -0.89 8.72 -21.66
C TYR A 130 0.16 9.51 -22.43
N SER A 131 1.38 9.46 -21.96
CA SER A 131 2.56 10.01 -22.65
C SER A 131 3.76 9.17 -22.25
N GLY A 132 4.83 9.15 -23.03
CA GLY A 132 5.98 8.30 -22.81
C GLY A 132 6.57 8.29 -21.41
N LYS A 133 6.37 9.37 -20.62
CA LYS A 133 6.90 9.55 -19.24
C LYS A 133 5.80 9.64 -18.18
N ASN A 134 4.58 9.99 -18.57
CA ASN A 134 3.52 10.35 -17.62
C ASN A 134 2.39 9.31 -17.62
N TYR A 135 1.81 9.08 -16.47
CA TYR A 135 0.73 8.12 -16.28
C TYR A 135 -0.34 8.59 -15.30
N PHE A 136 -1.56 8.11 -15.50
CA PHE A 136 -2.64 8.20 -14.52
C PHE A 136 -2.63 6.99 -13.60
N LYS A 137 -3.00 7.23 -12.34
CA LYS A 137 -3.20 6.20 -11.31
C LYS A 137 -4.66 6.11 -10.95
N VAL A 138 -5.29 4.97 -11.20
CA VAL A 138 -6.66 4.70 -10.76
C VAL A 138 -6.60 3.71 -9.60
N PRO A 139 -6.92 4.13 -8.36
CA PRO A 139 -6.86 3.25 -7.21
C PRO A 139 -7.76 2.02 -7.40
N LEU A 140 -7.21 0.85 -7.20
CA LEU A 140 -7.97 -0.40 -7.26
C LEU A 140 -8.71 -0.64 -5.95
N PRO A 141 -9.96 -1.12 -6.00
CA PRO A 141 -10.68 -1.54 -4.81
C PRO A 141 -9.92 -2.64 -4.08
N TYR A 142 -10.02 -2.63 -2.77
CA TYR A 142 -9.33 -3.58 -1.90
C TYR A 142 -9.65 -5.04 -2.26
N GLY A 143 -8.61 -5.84 -2.46
CA GLY A 143 -8.71 -7.23 -2.88
C GLY A 143 -8.83 -7.46 -4.40
N PHE A 144 -9.19 -6.46 -5.18
CA PHE A 144 -9.20 -6.55 -6.65
C PHE A 144 -7.78 -6.42 -7.23
N ASN A 145 -6.92 -5.72 -6.53
CA ASN A 145 -5.52 -5.52 -6.90
C ASN A 145 -4.78 -6.87 -7.11
N VAL A 146 -5.06 -7.92 -6.35
CA VAL A 146 -4.42 -9.24 -6.54
C VAL A 146 -4.66 -9.79 -7.94
N PHE A 147 -5.89 -9.67 -8.44
CA PHE A 147 -6.24 -10.13 -9.78
C PHE A 147 -5.71 -9.21 -10.88
N ALA A 148 -5.72 -7.91 -10.63
CA ALA A 148 -5.10 -6.94 -11.51
C ALA A 148 -3.59 -7.20 -11.64
N ASN A 149 -2.91 -7.38 -10.53
CA ASN A 149 -1.48 -7.65 -10.48
C ASN A 149 -1.10 -9.00 -11.08
N LEU A 150 -2.00 -9.99 -11.06
CA LEU A 150 -1.80 -11.24 -11.79
C LEU A 150 -1.68 -10.96 -13.30
N GLY A 151 -2.57 -10.16 -13.86
CA GLY A 151 -2.52 -9.80 -15.27
C GLY A 151 -1.28 -8.98 -15.62
N THR A 152 -0.95 -7.97 -14.81
CA THR A 152 0.25 -7.15 -14.95
C THR A 152 1.52 -8.00 -14.90
N SER A 153 1.66 -8.85 -13.89
CA SER A 153 2.81 -9.74 -13.72
C SER A 153 3.00 -10.69 -14.90
N MET A 154 1.90 -11.26 -15.40
CA MET A 154 1.97 -12.14 -16.58
C MET A 154 2.44 -11.38 -17.82
N ALA A 155 1.96 -10.15 -18.04
CA ALA A 155 2.37 -9.34 -19.18
C ALA A 155 3.84 -8.90 -19.07
N GLU A 156 4.29 -8.43 -17.89
CA GLU A 156 5.68 -8.04 -17.64
C GLU A 156 6.64 -9.22 -17.81
N THR A 157 6.27 -10.41 -17.30
CA THR A 157 7.09 -11.63 -17.46
C THR A 157 7.14 -12.08 -18.93
N ALA A 158 6.02 -12.03 -19.65
CA ALA A 158 5.97 -12.39 -21.05
C ALA A 158 6.84 -11.50 -21.94
N ASN A 159 7.01 -10.22 -21.57
CA ASN A 159 7.87 -9.26 -22.26
C ASN A 159 9.30 -9.21 -21.71
N GLY A 160 9.67 -10.04 -20.76
CA GLY A 160 11.02 -10.11 -20.20
C GLY A 160 11.39 -8.95 -19.25
N GLN A 161 10.43 -8.10 -18.86
CA GLN A 161 10.66 -7.00 -17.93
C GLN A 161 10.68 -7.44 -16.46
N ARG A 162 10.14 -8.61 -16.16
CA ARG A 162 10.12 -9.17 -14.80
C ARG A 162 10.51 -10.66 -14.84
N GLU A 163 11.42 -11.04 -13.96
CA GLU A 163 11.77 -12.44 -13.80
C GLU A 163 10.60 -13.23 -13.15
N PRO A 164 10.42 -14.52 -13.47
CA PRO A 164 9.34 -15.34 -12.92
C PRO A 164 9.33 -15.40 -11.39
N LEU A 165 10.49 -15.40 -10.75
CA LEU A 165 10.61 -15.38 -9.28
C LEU A 165 10.11 -14.06 -8.70
N ASP A 166 10.53 -12.92 -9.29
CA ASP A 166 10.09 -11.58 -8.89
C ASP A 166 8.59 -11.39 -9.13
N ALA A 167 8.06 -11.96 -10.22
CA ALA A 167 6.62 -12.00 -10.47
C ALA A 167 5.86 -12.75 -9.36
N GLY A 168 6.39 -13.88 -8.93
CA GLY A 168 5.84 -14.63 -7.79
C GLY A 168 5.88 -13.85 -6.49
N MET A 169 7.00 -13.18 -6.18
CA MET A 169 7.15 -12.34 -4.98
C MET A 169 6.21 -11.14 -5.00
N PHE A 170 6.07 -10.46 -6.14
CA PHE A 170 5.13 -9.36 -6.33
C PHE A 170 3.68 -9.79 -6.09
N LEU A 171 3.27 -10.95 -6.60
CA LEU A 171 1.92 -11.49 -6.37
C LEU A 171 1.69 -11.91 -4.92
N LEU A 172 2.67 -12.53 -4.28
CA LEU A 172 2.62 -12.85 -2.86
C LEU A 172 2.48 -11.58 -2.01
N ASN A 173 3.28 -10.56 -2.29
CA ASN A 173 3.21 -9.28 -1.59
C ASN A 173 1.84 -8.61 -1.79
N SER A 174 1.32 -8.62 -3.02
CA SER A 174 -0.03 -8.12 -3.33
C SER A 174 -1.13 -8.86 -2.58
N ALA A 175 -1.03 -10.18 -2.47
CA ALA A 175 -1.98 -11.00 -1.71
C ALA A 175 -1.88 -10.72 -0.21
N PHE A 176 -0.67 -10.64 0.34
CA PHE A 176 -0.46 -10.33 1.75
C PHE A 176 -0.93 -8.91 2.09
N SER A 177 -0.60 -7.92 1.28
CA SER A 177 -1.03 -6.52 1.51
C SER A 177 -2.55 -6.36 1.46
N SER A 178 -3.25 -7.22 0.71
CA SER A 178 -4.70 -7.17 0.55
C SER A 178 -5.48 -7.99 1.57
N PHE A 179 -4.95 -9.12 2.01
CA PHE A 179 -5.72 -10.08 2.82
C PHE A 179 -5.09 -10.43 4.15
N SER A 180 -3.85 -10.03 4.39
CA SER A 180 -3.16 -10.28 5.65
C SER A 180 -3.11 -9.00 6.50
N PRO A 181 -3.28 -9.11 7.82
CA PRO A 181 -2.95 -8.03 8.74
C PRO A 181 -1.44 -7.81 8.87
N ILE A 182 -0.68 -8.77 8.36
CA ILE A 182 0.77 -8.77 8.31
C ILE A 182 1.19 -8.11 6.99
N SER A 183 2.03 -7.10 7.06
CA SER A 183 2.48 -6.34 5.89
C SER A 183 4.00 -6.29 5.89
N PHE A 184 4.61 -6.95 4.92
CA PHE A 184 6.07 -7.10 4.86
C PHE A 184 6.80 -5.84 4.32
N GLY A 185 6.13 -4.99 3.55
CA GLY A 185 6.77 -3.84 2.90
C GLY A 185 7.66 -4.25 1.72
N GLN A 186 8.42 -3.29 1.22
CA GLN A 186 9.34 -3.50 0.09
C GLN A 186 10.77 -3.38 0.60
N SER A 187 11.38 -4.49 1.00
CA SER A 187 12.78 -4.56 1.38
C SER A 187 13.51 -5.56 0.50
N LYS A 188 14.72 -5.19 0.06
CA LYS A 188 15.62 -6.10 -0.66
C LYS A 188 16.39 -7.03 0.28
N ASP A 189 16.43 -6.70 1.58
CA ASP A 189 17.10 -7.49 2.61
C ASP A 189 16.07 -8.41 3.28
N ALA A 190 16.31 -9.72 3.20
CA ALA A 190 15.42 -10.73 3.75
C ALA A 190 15.23 -10.61 5.27
N SER A 191 16.24 -10.20 6.02
CA SER A 191 16.17 -10.02 7.47
C SER A 191 15.28 -8.85 7.85
N LYS A 192 15.43 -7.72 7.17
CA LYS A 192 14.57 -6.54 7.32
C LYS A 192 13.14 -6.82 6.87
N TYR A 193 12.97 -7.55 5.77
CA TYR A 193 11.67 -7.98 5.26
C TYR A 193 10.90 -8.79 6.31
N LEU A 194 11.55 -9.80 6.92
CA LEU A 194 10.95 -10.60 7.98
C LEU A 194 10.67 -9.78 9.25
N ALA A 195 11.60 -8.95 9.70
CA ALA A 195 11.42 -8.11 10.88
C ALA A 195 10.22 -7.17 10.72
N LYS A 196 10.09 -6.53 9.57
CA LYS A 196 8.97 -5.65 9.23
C LYS A 196 7.64 -6.41 9.12
N GLY A 197 7.66 -7.59 8.51
CA GLY A 197 6.47 -8.40 8.31
C GLY A 197 5.90 -8.95 9.61
N LEU A 198 6.75 -9.46 10.48
CA LEU A 198 6.33 -10.07 11.75
C LEU A 198 6.06 -9.05 12.86
N SER A 199 6.41 -7.78 12.64
CA SER A 199 6.19 -6.75 13.66
C SER A 199 4.70 -6.45 13.85
N PRO A 200 4.20 -6.42 15.09
CA PRO A 200 2.85 -5.95 15.39
C PRO A 200 2.61 -4.54 14.87
N THR A 201 1.41 -4.25 14.40
CA THR A 201 1.07 -2.95 13.79
C THR A 201 1.43 -1.78 14.70
N ILE A 202 1.21 -1.93 16.03
CA ILE A 202 1.50 -0.86 16.99
C ILE A 202 3.00 -0.63 17.17
N LEU A 203 3.85 -1.64 16.98
CA LEU A 203 5.30 -1.55 17.13
C LEU A 203 6.02 -1.27 15.80
N LYS A 204 5.30 -1.30 14.69
CA LYS A 204 5.88 -1.18 13.35
C LYS A 204 6.77 0.05 13.16
N PRO A 205 6.39 1.29 13.59
CA PRO A 205 7.26 2.44 13.39
C PRO A 205 8.60 2.33 14.15
N PHE A 206 8.62 1.65 15.29
CA PHE A 206 9.88 1.40 16.02
C PHE A 206 10.78 0.40 15.29
N VAL A 207 10.19 -0.64 14.69
CA VAL A 207 10.93 -1.60 13.87
C VAL A 207 11.45 -0.93 12.61
N ASP A 208 10.63 -0.15 11.90
CA ASP A 208 11.04 0.60 10.71
C ASP A 208 12.19 1.58 11.01
N ILE A 209 12.15 2.26 12.18
CA ILE A 209 13.24 3.11 12.66
C ILE A 209 14.50 2.29 12.97
N ALA A 210 14.36 1.13 13.63
CA ALA A 210 15.49 0.28 13.99
C ALA A 210 16.20 -0.32 12.79
N VAL A 211 15.46 -0.71 11.75
CA VAL A 211 16.04 -1.21 10.48
C VAL A 211 16.38 -0.10 9.50
N ASN A 212 16.08 1.16 9.85
CA ASN A 212 16.20 2.37 9.03
C ASN A 212 15.59 2.23 7.63
N GLU A 213 14.36 1.69 7.58
CA GLU A 213 13.70 1.48 6.29
C GLU A 213 12.18 1.60 6.42
N THR A 214 11.58 2.48 5.61
CA THR A 214 10.12 2.66 5.54
C THR A 214 9.45 1.44 4.88
N TYR A 215 8.10 1.38 4.94
CA TYR A 215 7.32 0.38 4.21
C TYR A 215 7.72 0.29 2.72
N PHE A 216 8.08 1.41 2.10
CA PHE A 216 8.42 1.53 0.68
C PHE A 216 9.91 1.29 0.37
N GLY A 217 10.70 0.83 1.33
CA GLY A 217 12.12 0.55 1.14
C GLY A 217 13.05 1.77 1.17
N SER A 218 12.52 2.97 1.40
CA SER A 218 13.35 4.18 1.57
C SER A 218 13.81 4.33 3.01
N SER A 219 14.96 4.99 3.23
CA SER A 219 15.48 5.25 4.58
C SER A 219 14.54 6.15 5.38
N VAL A 220 14.37 5.84 6.67
CA VAL A 220 13.60 6.68 7.61
C VAL A 220 14.38 7.93 7.96
N TYR A 221 15.67 7.81 8.21
CA TYR A 221 16.57 8.90 8.59
C TYR A 221 17.95 8.73 7.95
N ARG A 222 18.74 9.78 7.91
CA ARG A 222 20.15 9.71 7.48
C ARG A 222 21.01 9.23 8.65
N GLU A 223 21.89 8.26 8.38
CA GLU A 223 22.82 7.74 9.38
C GLU A 223 24.08 8.61 9.49
N GLN A 224 24.60 9.06 8.35
CA GLN A 224 25.74 9.99 8.27
C GLN A 224 25.70 10.77 6.96
N PHE A 225 26.32 11.95 6.95
CA PHE A 225 26.64 12.61 5.69
C PHE A 225 27.79 11.86 4.99
N PRO A 226 27.70 11.66 3.67
CA PRO A 226 28.70 10.90 2.93
C PRO A 226 30.07 11.58 2.90
N VAL A 227 30.14 12.89 3.19
CA VAL A 227 31.39 13.68 3.18
C VAL A 227 31.36 14.67 4.34
N GLY A 228 32.44 14.73 5.14
CA GLY A 228 32.63 15.68 6.22
C GLY A 228 32.69 15.05 7.62
N ALA A 229 32.86 15.90 8.64
CA ALA A 229 32.84 15.48 10.03
C ALA A 229 31.45 14.99 10.46
N PRO A 230 31.36 14.03 11.40
CA PRO A 230 30.07 13.60 11.96
C PRO A 230 29.33 14.81 12.55
N LYS A 231 28.05 14.96 12.19
CA LYS A 231 27.19 15.99 12.77
C LYS A 231 26.28 15.38 13.82
N PRO A 232 25.78 16.20 14.79
CA PRO A 232 24.75 15.76 15.74
C PRO A 232 23.52 15.21 15.04
N GLN A 233 22.82 14.29 15.70
CA GLN A 233 21.60 13.68 15.16
C GLN A 233 20.50 14.73 14.90
N ALA A 234 20.42 15.77 15.75
CA ALA A 234 19.49 16.88 15.59
C ALA A 234 19.68 17.66 14.28
N GLU A 235 20.91 17.68 13.71
CA GLU A 235 21.24 18.34 12.46
C GLU A 235 21.03 17.47 11.21
N MET A 236 20.80 16.18 11.37
CA MET A 236 20.71 15.20 10.26
C MET A 236 19.33 15.03 9.68
N SER A 237 18.42 15.98 9.90
CA SER A 237 17.07 15.91 9.37
C SER A 237 16.98 16.25 7.88
N TYR A 238 16.14 15.50 7.14
CA TYR A 238 15.80 15.79 5.74
C TYR A 238 14.29 15.66 5.43
N ARG A 239 13.50 15.09 6.36
CA ARG A 239 12.05 14.82 6.15
C ARG A 239 11.16 15.63 7.09
N SER A 240 11.64 15.90 8.30
CA SER A 240 10.83 16.56 9.31
C SER A 240 10.60 18.03 8.98
N PRO A 241 9.42 18.58 9.32
CA PRO A 241 9.13 20.00 9.20
C PRO A 241 10.12 20.86 9.99
N GLU A 242 10.31 22.10 9.53
CA GLU A 242 11.24 23.05 10.13
C GLU A 242 11.01 23.24 11.64
N GLY A 243 9.76 23.39 12.09
CA GLY A 243 9.46 23.54 13.52
C GLY A 243 9.86 22.34 14.38
N VAL A 244 9.74 21.11 13.85
CA VAL A 244 10.21 19.90 14.55
C VAL A 244 11.73 19.87 14.59
N ARG A 245 12.38 20.20 13.49
CA ARG A 245 13.85 20.29 13.40
C ARG A 245 14.40 21.31 14.39
N SER A 246 13.88 22.54 14.36
CA SER A 246 14.31 23.62 15.27
C SER A 246 14.12 23.27 16.75
N PHE A 247 13.05 22.52 17.08
CA PHE A 247 12.83 22.05 18.44
C PHE A 247 13.94 21.07 18.89
N PHE A 248 14.31 20.11 18.07
CA PHE A 248 15.37 19.15 18.44
C PHE A 248 16.76 19.77 18.41
N GLN A 249 17.03 20.73 17.51
CA GLN A 249 18.23 21.54 17.52
C GLN A 249 18.36 22.35 18.80
N TRP A 250 17.31 23.06 19.18
CA TRP A 250 17.26 23.77 20.46
C TRP A 250 17.49 22.84 21.66
N MET A 251 16.92 21.64 21.64
CA MET A 251 17.08 20.67 22.72
C MET A 251 18.54 20.17 22.80
N ASN A 252 19.18 19.92 21.67
CA ASN A 252 20.60 19.57 21.58
C ASN A 252 21.47 20.71 22.17
N GLU A 253 21.26 21.96 21.78
CA GLU A 253 21.97 23.12 22.27
C GLU A 253 21.75 23.35 23.78
N ALA A 254 20.50 23.27 24.23
CA ALA A 254 20.15 23.45 25.65
C ALA A 254 20.81 22.39 26.59
N THR A 255 21.25 21.27 26.04
CA THR A 255 21.93 20.20 26.76
C THR A 255 23.44 20.14 26.53
N GLY A 256 24.01 21.25 26.07
CA GLY A 256 25.46 21.43 25.91
C GLY A 256 25.98 21.01 24.53
N GLY A 257 25.12 20.83 23.55
CA GLY A 257 25.51 20.58 22.17
C GLY A 257 25.67 21.86 21.33
N SER A 258 25.99 21.68 20.08
CA SER A 258 26.08 22.72 19.05
C SER A 258 25.77 22.11 17.67
N GLU A 259 25.85 22.89 16.60
CA GLU A 259 25.75 22.36 15.23
C GLU A 259 26.80 21.27 14.88
N GLN A 260 27.89 21.19 15.64
CA GLN A 260 29.01 20.29 15.35
C GLN A 260 29.28 19.26 16.48
N VAL A 261 28.76 19.51 17.67
CA VAL A 261 29.01 18.67 18.85
C VAL A 261 27.66 18.19 19.41
N PRO A 262 27.46 16.88 19.61
CA PRO A 262 26.24 16.35 20.20
C PRO A 262 26.13 16.74 21.68
N GLY A 263 24.96 17.23 22.08
CA GLY A 263 24.59 17.44 23.48
C GLY A 263 24.08 16.14 24.12
N SER A 264 23.73 16.22 25.42
CA SER A 264 23.18 15.04 26.13
C SER A 264 21.82 14.58 25.59
N ALA A 265 21.06 15.49 24.95
CA ALA A 265 19.77 15.20 24.32
C ALA A 265 19.84 15.42 22.80
N ASP A 266 20.72 14.67 22.16
CA ASP A 266 20.88 14.68 20.70
C ASP A 266 19.99 13.62 20.05
N PHE A 267 18.84 14.03 19.53
CA PHE A 267 17.87 13.14 18.90
C PHE A 267 17.62 13.51 17.43
N ASN A 268 17.47 12.50 16.58
CA ASN A 268 17.16 12.72 15.17
C ASN A 268 15.67 13.10 14.98
N PRO A 269 15.37 14.29 14.44
CA PRO A 269 14.01 14.77 14.23
C PRO A 269 13.17 13.84 13.30
N ASP A 270 13.81 13.19 12.31
CA ASP A 270 13.14 12.34 11.35
C ASP A 270 12.60 11.05 11.99
N LYS A 271 13.28 10.51 13.01
CA LYS A 271 12.80 9.34 13.77
C LYS A 271 11.51 9.67 14.52
N PHE A 272 11.50 10.82 15.19
CA PHE A 272 10.30 11.30 15.89
C PHE A 272 9.16 11.57 14.90
N TRP A 273 9.46 12.31 13.83
CA TRP A 273 8.46 12.69 12.84
C TRP A 273 7.83 11.47 12.14
N TYR A 274 8.62 10.48 11.79
CA TYR A 274 8.15 9.23 11.21
C TYR A 274 7.16 8.49 12.12
N GLY A 275 7.51 8.31 13.41
CA GLY A 275 6.60 7.71 14.39
C GLY A 275 5.32 8.50 14.57
N PHE A 276 5.42 9.82 14.64
CA PHE A 276 4.28 10.72 14.75
C PHE A 276 3.34 10.62 13.54
N GLU A 277 3.87 10.71 12.33
CA GLU A 277 3.09 10.54 11.09
C GLU A 277 2.40 9.18 11.01
N TYR A 278 3.07 8.12 11.48
CA TYR A 278 2.51 6.78 11.50
C TYR A 278 1.25 6.69 12.37
N TYR A 279 1.30 7.21 13.59
CA TYR A 279 0.17 7.11 14.52
C TYR A 279 -0.98 8.09 14.19
N ILE A 280 -0.69 9.26 13.66
CA ILE A 280 -1.73 10.17 13.17
C ILE A 280 -2.35 9.66 11.86
N GLY A 281 -1.61 8.87 11.10
CA GLY A 281 -2.07 8.24 9.87
C GLY A 281 -2.35 9.23 8.73
N GLY A 282 -3.17 8.78 7.77
CA GLY A 282 -3.46 9.56 6.56
C GLY A 282 -4.12 10.91 6.80
N ALA A 283 -4.90 11.07 7.85
CA ALA A 283 -5.53 12.35 8.21
C ALA A 283 -4.48 13.39 8.64
N GLY A 284 -3.50 12.98 9.46
CA GLY A 284 -2.41 13.85 9.86
C GLY A 284 -1.53 14.26 8.68
N GLN A 285 -1.18 13.30 7.81
CA GLN A 285 -0.43 13.59 6.59
C GLN A 285 -1.19 14.54 5.65
N PHE A 286 -2.51 14.39 5.54
CA PHE A 286 -3.32 15.29 4.74
C PHE A 286 -3.29 16.73 5.31
N ILE A 287 -3.46 16.89 6.62
CA ILE A 287 -3.43 18.19 7.28
C ILE A 287 -2.07 18.86 7.12
N THR A 288 -0.97 18.16 7.44
CA THR A 288 0.39 18.71 7.35
C THR A 288 0.77 19.13 5.93
N ARG A 289 0.40 18.34 4.93
CA ARG A 289 0.63 18.68 3.51
C ARG A 289 -0.25 19.84 3.04
N SER A 290 -1.52 19.88 3.46
CA SER A 290 -2.42 21.00 3.13
C SER A 290 -1.94 22.32 3.74
N LEU A 291 -1.40 22.29 4.95
CA LEU A 291 -0.80 23.45 5.60
C LEU A 291 0.49 23.90 4.89
N GLY A 292 1.34 22.95 4.47
CA GLY A 292 2.54 23.24 3.67
C GLY A 292 2.17 23.91 2.34
N THR A 293 1.28 23.31 1.56
CA THR A 293 0.81 23.88 0.28
C THR A 293 0.15 25.25 0.48
N GLY A 294 -0.60 25.44 1.57
CA GLY A 294 -1.21 26.72 1.91
C GLY A 294 -0.17 27.80 2.21
N LYS A 295 0.92 27.45 2.93
CA LYS A 295 2.04 28.36 3.21
C LYS A 295 2.75 28.77 1.92
N ASP A 296 3.09 27.81 1.07
CA ASP A 296 3.76 28.06 -0.21
C ASP A 296 2.91 28.94 -1.14
N LEU A 297 1.58 28.71 -1.17
CA LEU A 297 0.64 29.56 -1.91
C LEU A 297 0.58 30.98 -1.36
N PHE A 298 0.56 31.13 -0.03
CA PHE A 298 0.55 32.44 0.63
C PHE A 298 1.84 33.23 0.38
N GLU A 299 3.00 32.57 0.45
CA GLU A 299 4.30 33.19 0.14
C GLU A 299 4.38 33.59 -1.34
N THR A 300 3.87 32.75 -2.25
CA THR A 300 3.77 33.07 -3.69
C THR A 300 2.94 34.33 -3.95
N ILE A 301 1.80 34.47 -3.28
CA ILE A 301 0.93 35.64 -3.41
C ILE A 301 1.60 36.87 -2.83
N LYS A 302 2.26 36.74 -1.68
CA LYS A 302 2.91 37.84 -0.95
C LYS A 302 4.17 38.37 -1.66
N GLU A 303 4.99 37.49 -2.20
CA GLU A 303 6.28 37.83 -2.82
C GLU A 303 6.19 38.05 -4.34
N GLY A 304 5.05 37.79 -4.97
CA GLY A 304 4.87 37.92 -6.42
C GLY A 304 5.74 36.97 -7.26
N LYS A 305 6.40 36.01 -6.63
CA LYS A 305 7.21 34.99 -7.31
C LYS A 305 6.31 33.88 -7.84
N LYS A 306 6.42 33.56 -9.12
CA LYS A 306 5.79 32.37 -9.69
C LYS A 306 6.55 31.12 -9.17
N VAL A 307 6.07 30.51 -8.11
CA VAL A 307 6.50 29.17 -7.73
C VAL A 307 5.83 28.20 -8.73
N PRO A 308 6.59 27.41 -9.51
CA PRO A 308 6.00 26.48 -10.44
C PRO A 308 5.29 25.35 -9.66
N MET A 309 4.00 25.55 -9.39
CA MET A 309 3.18 24.52 -8.74
C MET A 309 2.99 23.35 -9.72
N LYS A 310 3.43 22.18 -9.29
CA LYS A 310 3.19 20.92 -10.01
C LYS A 310 1.90 20.28 -9.51
N ALA A 311 1.25 19.47 -10.35
CA ALA A 311 0.07 18.68 -9.95
C ALA A 311 0.34 17.83 -8.68
N ASN A 312 1.59 17.42 -8.47
CA ASN A 312 2.03 16.65 -7.30
C ASN A 312 2.02 17.44 -5.98
N ASP A 313 1.96 18.76 -6.01
CA ASP A 313 1.92 19.61 -4.81
C ASP A 313 0.52 19.64 -4.18
N PHE A 314 -0.49 19.29 -4.96
CA PHE A 314 -1.87 19.21 -4.49
C PHE A 314 -2.20 17.81 -3.96
N PRO A 315 -2.66 17.68 -2.69
CA PRO A 315 -2.88 16.37 -2.03
C PRO A 315 -3.81 15.43 -2.78
N PHE A 316 -4.81 15.95 -3.50
CA PHE A 316 -5.73 15.14 -4.31
C PHE A 316 -5.14 14.76 -5.68
N LEU A 317 -4.51 15.71 -6.36
CA LEU A 317 -3.97 15.48 -7.71
C LEU A 317 -2.79 14.51 -7.68
N ARG A 318 -1.95 14.56 -6.66
CA ARG A 318 -0.84 13.63 -6.45
C ARG A 318 -1.26 12.15 -6.42
N LYS A 319 -2.50 11.86 -5.99
CA LYS A 319 -3.02 10.48 -5.97
C LYS A 319 -3.42 9.96 -7.35
N LEU A 320 -3.62 10.84 -8.31
CA LEU A 320 -4.13 10.51 -9.64
C LEU A 320 -3.05 10.57 -10.72
N TYR A 321 -1.98 11.34 -10.50
CA TYR A 321 -0.91 11.54 -11.46
C TYR A 321 0.41 10.95 -10.98
N GLY A 322 1.19 10.38 -11.91
CA GLY A 322 2.57 9.96 -11.74
C GLY A 322 3.43 10.46 -12.91
N SER A 323 4.68 10.73 -12.63
CA SER A 323 5.71 11.15 -13.60
C SER A 323 7.07 10.67 -13.17
#